data_f98b74b8476c88fb2e8215ab5a43fa5e
#
_entry.id   f98b74b8476c88fb2e8215ab5a43fa5e
#
_cell.length_a   1.000
_cell.length_b   1.000
_cell.length_c   1.000
_cell.angle_alpha   90.00
_cell.angle_beta   90.00
_cell.angle_gamma   90.00
#
_symmetry.space_group_name_H-M   'P 1'
#
loop_
_entity.id
_entity.type
_entity.pdbx_description
1 polymer ?
#
loop_
_entity_poly.entity_id
_entity_poly.type
_entity_poly.pdbx_seq_one_letter_code
_entity_poly.pdbx_strand_id
1 'polypeptide(L)'
;MSDVSASTPSEKDAEKASAQLPPVTEEDGPDGGYGWFVVLGAFAVQITSFGVVQVAQLMDPLNSFIGVMQDYYHQNLFADNPKALVDLSFVGTLALVFINGSSPVVQYFVARFGLRPVMIVGTLFITLALEMAGFASQIWHLYITQGILFGVGASCMYGTVMSVTPQWFTKHRGVALGIVASGSGIGGLVVPFIVTPLNSSLGPGWTYRILGFICLFCDIIACICVKERVVRKKEKKPFFKIIDFGVLRNANFLLFIIASDISLLGYFVPFFFLPAYATYLGLSDAQGSSLIAVCSAMNFVGRLAAGVLADRAGRINSNITFTLLTTISCFFIWTFAFDYNSLMGFAVVFGFGCGSYVTLMSPISASLLGMEKLASGLSLLMFLNMFPVFGTNISSAIEAGVSSQPFLSYKLFSGVAWLLGTLLLVILKIKINRNPFAKV
;
A
#
# COMPACT_ATOMS: atom_id res chain seq x y z
N MET A 1 -53.13 -31.18 40.99
CA MET A 1 -52.28 -30.05 41.37
C MET A 1 -50.93 -30.59 41.74
N SER A 2 -50.00 -30.55 40.84
CA SER A 2 -48.61 -30.94 41.05
C SER A 2 -47.75 -29.84 40.38
N ASP A 3 -47.13 -29.01 41.26
CA ASP A 3 -46.21 -27.95 40.89
C ASP A 3 -44.95 -28.51 40.27
N VAL A 4 -44.67 -28.14 39.03
CA VAL A 4 -43.38 -28.35 38.38
C VAL A 4 -42.56 -27.08 38.57
N SER A 5 -41.67 -27.05 39.57
CA SER A 5 -40.68 -26.01 39.74
C SER A 5 -39.62 -26.13 38.69
N ALA A 6 -39.58 -25.17 37.73
CA ALA A 6 -38.49 -25.00 36.79
C ALA A 6 -37.25 -24.48 37.50
N SER A 7 -36.22 -25.31 37.67
CA SER A 7 -34.93 -24.90 38.17
C SER A 7 -34.17 -24.08 37.13
N THR A 8 -33.83 -22.84 37.44
CA THR A 8 -32.90 -22.01 36.68
C THR A 8 -31.53 -22.66 36.64
N PRO A 9 -30.87 -22.77 35.46
CA PRO A 9 -29.51 -23.32 35.35
C PRO A 9 -28.52 -22.49 36.16
N SER A 10 -27.62 -23.15 36.89
CA SER A 10 -26.60 -22.48 37.69
C SER A 10 -25.55 -21.80 36.79
N GLU A 11 -24.98 -20.70 37.31
CA GLU A 11 -23.92 -19.94 36.61
C GLU A 11 -22.72 -20.82 36.19
N LYS A 12 -22.48 -21.93 36.88
CA LYS A 12 -21.47 -22.95 36.55
C LYS A 12 -21.83 -23.78 35.34
N ASP A 13 -23.09 -23.95 35.01
CA ASP A 13 -23.51 -24.68 33.80
C ASP A 13 -23.45 -23.80 32.57
N ALA A 14 -23.62 -22.48 32.74
CA ALA A 14 -23.40 -21.48 31.69
C ALA A 14 -21.92 -21.31 31.36
N GLU A 15 -21.03 -21.37 32.37
CA GLU A 15 -19.58 -21.31 32.19
C GLU A 15 -19.01 -22.59 31.55
N LYS A 16 -19.56 -23.77 31.85
CA LYS A 16 -19.22 -25.01 31.17
C LYS A 16 -19.75 -25.09 29.74
N ALA A 17 -20.88 -24.49 29.44
CA ALA A 17 -21.44 -24.41 28.09
C ALA A 17 -20.64 -23.44 27.19
N SER A 18 -20.03 -22.41 27.77
CA SER A 18 -19.12 -21.49 27.04
C SER A 18 -17.73 -22.07 26.78
N ALA A 19 -17.31 -23.09 27.55
CA ALA A 19 -16.01 -23.74 27.41
C ALA A 19 -15.98 -24.89 26.38
N GLN A 20 -17.11 -25.25 25.78
CA GLN A 20 -17.23 -26.33 24.78
C GLN A 20 -17.83 -25.84 23.45
N LEU A 21 -17.45 -24.65 23.01
CA LEU A 21 -17.50 -24.39 21.58
C LEU A 21 -16.42 -25.25 20.93
N PRO A 22 -16.78 -26.19 20.00
CA PRO A 22 -15.78 -26.93 19.26
C PRO A 22 -14.83 -25.89 18.63
N PRO A 23 -13.52 -26.22 18.55
CA PRO A 23 -12.60 -25.34 17.82
C PRO A 23 -13.25 -25.14 16.46
N VAL A 24 -13.44 -23.87 16.05
CA VAL A 24 -13.90 -23.53 14.71
C VAL A 24 -12.87 -24.17 13.79
N THR A 25 -13.19 -25.37 13.31
CA THR A 25 -12.47 -25.98 12.22
C THR A 25 -12.55 -24.93 11.13
N GLU A 26 -11.41 -24.37 10.73
CA GLU A 26 -11.31 -23.58 9.51
C GLU A 26 -11.85 -24.50 8.42
N GLU A 27 -13.16 -24.38 8.12
CA GLU A 27 -13.74 -25.08 6.99
C GLU A 27 -12.85 -24.74 5.81
N ASP A 28 -12.31 -25.76 5.16
CA ASP A 28 -11.46 -25.64 3.98
C ASP A 28 -12.16 -24.75 2.97
N GLY A 29 -11.85 -23.45 3.03
CA GLY A 29 -12.36 -22.49 2.06
C GLY A 29 -11.82 -22.87 0.69
N PRO A 30 -12.54 -22.61 -0.41
CA PRO A 30 -12.04 -22.93 -1.73
C PRO A 30 -10.78 -22.10 -1.99
N ASP A 31 -9.61 -22.73 -1.86
CA ASP A 31 -8.32 -22.18 -2.27
C ASP A 31 -8.20 -22.25 -3.80
N GLY A 32 -9.06 -21.51 -4.52
CA GLY A 32 -9.04 -21.54 -5.98
C GLY A 32 -10.38 -21.17 -6.63
N GLY A 33 -10.62 -21.67 -7.83
CA GLY A 33 -11.82 -21.40 -8.60
C GLY A 33 -12.02 -19.93 -8.90
N TYR A 34 -13.20 -19.39 -8.59
CA TYR A 34 -13.53 -17.97 -8.83
C TYR A 34 -12.62 -16.99 -8.06
N GLY A 35 -11.98 -17.44 -6.98
CA GLY A 35 -11.00 -16.62 -6.22
C GLY A 35 -9.89 -16.04 -7.10
N TRP A 36 -9.44 -16.77 -8.13
CA TRP A 36 -8.41 -16.28 -9.05
C TRP A 36 -8.91 -15.15 -9.96
N PHE A 37 -10.18 -15.12 -10.32
CA PHE A 37 -10.79 -13.97 -11.01
C PHE A 37 -10.84 -12.74 -10.10
N VAL A 38 -11.10 -12.93 -8.79
CA VAL A 38 -11.03 -11.85 -7.80
C VAL A 38 -9.59 -11.32 -7.68
N VAL A 39 -8.59 -12.20 -7.69
CA VAL A 39 -7.16 -11.82 -7.70
C VAL A 39 -6.82 -11.02 -8.95
N LEU A 40 -7.29 -11.43 -10.14
CA LEU A 40 -7.08 -10.70 -11.39
C LEU A 40 -7.69 -9.29 -11.33
N GLY A 41 -8.94 -9.16 -10.86
CA GLY A 41 -9.58 -7.85 -10.68
C GLY A 41 -8.85 -6.98 -9.65
N ALA A 42 -8.44 -7.56 -8.52
CA ALA A 42 -7.69 -6.86 -7.50
C ALA A 42 -6.28 -6.45 -7.96
N PHE A 43 -5.63 -7.25 -8.79
CA PHE A 43 -4.36 -6.92 -9.45
C PHE A 43 -4.51 -5.72 -10.39
N ALA A 44 -5.58 -5.68 -11.21
CA ALA A 44 -5.89 -4.52 -12.06
C ALA A 44 -6.08 -3.24 -11.23
N VAL A 45 -6.81 -3.31 -10.11
CA VAL A 45 -6.96 -2.17 -9.17
C VAL A 45 -5.63 -1.69 -8.62
N GLN A 46 -4.70 -2.58 -8.33
CA GLN A 46 -3.37 -2.18 -7.85
C GLN A 46 -2.57 -1.42 -8.91
N ILE A 47 -2.70 -1.79 -10.19
CA ILE A 47 -2.08 -1.05 -11.30
C ILE A 47 -2.67 0.36 -11.38
N THR A 48 -4.00 0.49 -11.35
CA THR A 48 -4.68 1.79 -11.54
C THR A 48 -4.60 2.71 -10.33
N SER A 49 -4.60 2.16 -9.11
CA SER A 49 -4.55 2.96 -7.88
C SER A 49 -3.12 3.31 -7.48
N PHE A 50 -2.34 2.31 -7.04
CA PHE A 50 -0.98 2.53 -6.55
C PHE A 50 0.07 2.59 -7.64
N GLY A 51 -0.11 1.85 -8.76
CA GLY A 51 0.82 1.90 -9.87
C GLY A 51 0.90 3.30 -10.47
N VAL A 52 -0.24 3.95 -10.69
CA VAL A 52 -0.31 5.33 -11.20
C VAL A 52 0.29 6.33 -10.19
N VAL A 53 -0.02 6.18 -8.89
CA VAL A 53 0.52 7.09 -7.84
C VAL A 53 1.97 6.83 -7.53
N GLN A 54 2.44 5.58 -7.52
CA GLN A 54 3.84 5.24 -7.23
C GLN A 54 4.77 5.85 -8.29
N VAL A 55 4.31 5.93 -9.52
CA VAL A 55 4.96 6.69 -10.60
C VAL A 55 4.94 8.20 -10.30
N ALA A 56 3.92 8.68 -9.62
CA ALA A 56 3.80 10.05 -9.17
C ALA A 56 4.85 10.52 -8.16
N GLN A 57 5.38 9.59 -7.38
CA GLN A 57 6.32 9.88 -6.31
C GLN A 57 7.79 9.69 -6.70
N LEU A 58 8.04 9.06 -7.84
CA LEU A 58 9.38 8.90 -8.38
C LEU A 58 9.78 10.20 -9.05
N MET A 59 10.30 11.14 -8.27
CA MET A 59 10.77 12.46 -8.70
C MET A 59 12.06 12.35 -9.52
N ASP A 60 11.99 11.70 -10.68
CA ASP A 60 12.98 11.88 -11.71
C ASP A 60 12.32 12.55 -12.91
N PRO A 61 12.78 13.72 -13.35
CA PRO A 61 12.16 14.50 -14.44
C PRO A 61 11.97 13.68 -15.72
N LEU A 62 12.74 12.62 -15.91
CA LEU A 62 12.83 11.88 -17.17
C LEU A 62 11.98 10.59 -17.25
N ASN A 63 11.53 9.98 -16.14
CA ASN A 63 11.00 8.62 -16.19
C ASN A 63 9.72 8.31 -15.38
N SER A 64 9.06 9.31 -14.80
CA SER A 64 7.85 9.07 -14.00
C SER A 64 6.63 9.78 -14.59
N PHE A 65 5.43 9.16 -14.50
CA PHE A 65 4.21 9.79 -15.05
C PHE A 65 3.94 11.19 -14.48
N ILE A 66 3.94 11.37 -13.17
CA ILE A 66 3.83 12.70 -12.58
C ILE A 66 5.17 13.42 -12.65
N GLY A 67 6.32 12.74 -12.60
CA GLY A 67 7.62 13.33 -12.89
C GLY A 67 7.68 13.88 -14.32
N VAL A 68 7.30 13.08 -15.32
CA VAL A 68 7.20 13.53 -16.72
C VAL A 68 6.18 14.67 -16.85
N MET A 69 5.05 14.59 -16.17
CA MET A 69 4.04 15.63 -16.19
C MET A 69 4.45 16.84 -15.35
N GLN A 70 5.09 16.61 -14.20
CA GLN A 70 5.60 17.64 -13.32
C GLN A 70 6.73 18.43 -13.97
N ASP A 71 7.65 17.75 -14.65
CA ASP A 71 8.72 18.41 -15.41
C ASP A 71 8.17 19.18 -16.60
N TYR A 72 7.22 18.62 -17.35
CA TYR A 72 6.53 19.33 -18.41
C TYR A 72 5.82 20.59 -17.91
N TYR A 73 5.09 20.48 -16.79
CA TYR A 73 4.42 21.64 -16.20
C TYR A 73 5.42 22.67 -15.66
N HIS A 74 6.51 22.21 -15.05
CA HIS A 74 7.56 23.11 -14.57
C HIS A 74 8.27 23.83 -15.72
N GLN A 75 8.60 23.14 -16.81
CA GLN A 75 9.33 23.73 -17.93
C GLN A 75 8.44 24.57 -18.86
N ASN A 76 7.17 24.20 -19.04
CA ASN A 76 6.33 24.81 -20.09
C ASN A 76 5.19 25.70 -19.57
N LEU A 77 4.59 25.38 -18.39
CA LEU A 77 3.46 26.14 -17.86
C LEU A 77 3.80 27.00 -16.62
N PHE A 78 4.75 26.56 -15.81
CA PHE A 78 5.06 27.20 -14.53
C PHE A 78 6.54 27.50 -14.37
N ALA A 79 7.27 27.69 -15.47
CA ALA A 79 8.71 28.00 -15.48
C ALA A 79 9.08 29.24 -14.65
N ASP A 80 8.17 30.21 -14.59
CA ASP A 80 8.36 31.48 -13.85
C ASP A 80 8.11 31.35 -12.34
N ASN A 81 7.59 30.18 -11.85
CA ASN A 81 7.31 29.98 -10.43
C ASN A 81 8.44 29.17 -9.75
N PRO A 82 9.30 29.80 -8.93
CA PRO A 82 10.41 29.10 -8.27
C PRO A 82 9.98 28.02 -7.28
N LYS A 83 8.71 27.99 -6.87
CA LYS A 83 8.13 27.01 -5.96
C LYS A 83 7.34 25.89 -6.68
N ALA A 84 7.21 25.97 -8.01
CA ALA A 84 6.37 25.05 -8.77
C ALA A 84 6.75 23.58 -8.55
N LEU A 85 8.03 23.24 -8.46
CA LEU A 85 8.51 21.90 -8.24
C LEU A 85 8.06 21.34 -6.88
N VAL A 86 8.14 22.15 -5.83
CA VAL A 86 7.68 21.78 -4.48
C VAL A 86 6.17 21.64 -4.45
N ASP A 87 5.44 22.60 -5.01
CA ASP A 87 3.98 22.58 -5.06
C ASP A 87 3.46 21.36 -5.83
N LEU A 88 4.07 21.03 -6.96
CA LEU A 88 3.70 19.85 -7.75
C LEU A 88 4.00 18.53 -7.01
N SER A 89 5.06 18.45 -6.21
CA SER A 89 5.36 17.26 -5.41
C SER A 89 4.30 16.97 -4.34
N PHE A 90 3.62 18.01 -3.85
CA PHE A 90 2.50 17.84 -2.92
C PHE A 90 1.27 17.17 -3.55
N VAL A 91 1.10 17.18 -4.87
CA VAL A 91 -0.02 16.51 -5.55
C VAL A 91 0.00 15.00 -5.26
N GLY A 92 1.16 14.36 -5.44
CA GLY A 92 1.32 12.92 -5.18
C GLY A 92 1.19 12.58 -3.69
N THR A 93 1.78 13.41 -2.82
CA THR A 93 1.63 13.27 -1.36
C THR A 93 0.17 13.35 -0.94
N LEU A 94 -0.58 14.33 -1.47
CA LEU A 94 -2.00 14.52 -1.20
C LEU A 94 -2.82 13.31 -1.66
N ALA A 95 -2.52 12.76 -2.84
CA ALA A 95 -3.16 11.54 -3.33
C ALA A 95 -3.00 10.38 -2.34
N LEU A 96 -1.79 10.11 -1.83
CA LEU A 96 -1.56 9.06 -0.84
C LEU A 96 -2.24 9.33 0.50
N VAL A 97 -2.26 10.58 0.95
CA VAL A 97 -3.00 10.97 2.16
C VAL A 97 -4.48 10.64 2.00
N PHE A 98 -5.09 10.95 0.85
CA PHE A 98 -6.51 10.65 0.60
C PHE A 98 -6.77 9.16 0.33
N ILE A 99 -5.86 8.43 -0.34
CA ILE A 99 -5.97 6.97 -0.51
C ILE A 99 -6.06 6.29 0.86
N ASN A 100 -5.18 6.65 1.77
CA ASN A 100 -5.10 6.04 3.09
C ASN A 100 -6.14 6.64 4.05
N GLY A 101 -6.23 7.95 4.12
CA GLY A 101 -7.08 8.68 5.06
C GLY A 101 -8.58 8.49 4.86
N SER A 102 -9.03 8.27 3.61
CA SER A 102 -10.45 8.02 3.31
C SER A 102 -10.91 6.58 3.65
N SER A 103 -10.00 5.67 3.96
CA SER A 103 -10.30 4.25 4.13
C SER A 103 -11.43 3.93 5.14
N PRO A 104 -11.55 4.57 6.34
CA PRO A 104 -12.67 4.31 7.25
C PRO A 104 -14.02 4.76 6.66
N VAL A 105 -14.03 5.89 5.94
CA VAL A 105 -15.23 6.40 5.29
C VAL A 105 -15.67 5.46 4.16
N VAL A 106 -14.73 4.99 3.37
CA VAL A 106 -14.97 3.98 2.31
C VAL A 106 -15.53 2.70 2.91
N GLN A 107 -14.94 2.20 4.00
CA GLN A 107 -15.43 1.00 4.68
C GLN A 107 -16.85 1.17 5.22
N TYR A 108 -17.20 2.37 5.72
CA TYR A 108 -18.58 2.69 6.10
C TYR A 108 -19.54 2.58 4.92
N PHE A 109 -19.17 3.13 3.75
CA PHE A 109 -20.00 3.05 2.54
C PHE A 109 -20.11 1.62 2.02
N VAL A 110 -19.04 0.83 2.06
CA VAL A 110 -19.09 -0.60 1.70
C VAL A 110 -20.04 -1.37 2.60
N ALA A 111 -20.01 -1.14 3.92
CA ALA A 111 -20.91 -1.80 4.86
C ALA A 111 -22.39 -1.40 4.66
N ARG A 112 -22.65 -0.15 4.22
CA ARG A 112 -24.00 0.39 4.06
C ARG A 112 -24.62 0.07 2.70
N PHE A 113 -23.87 0.22 1.62
CA PHE A 113 -24.36 0.10 0.25
C PHE A 113 -23.92 -1.19 -0.44
N GLY A 114 -22.89 -1.83 0.09
CA GLY A 114 -22.24 -3.01 -0.50
C GLY A 114 -21.04 -2.65 -1.36
N LEU A 115 -20.32 -3.68 -1.77
CA LEU A 115 -19.07 -3.60 -2.50
C LEU A 115 -19.20 -2.88 -3.85
N ARG A 116 -20.08 -3.39 -4.73
CA ARG A 116 -20.17 -2.95 -6.13
C ARG A 116 -20.45 -1.47 -6.31
N PRO A 117 -21.45 -0.85 -5.63
CA PRO A 117 -21.69 0.57 -5.77
C PRO A 117 -20.46 1.44 -5.39
N VAL A 118 -19.73 1.02 -4.35
CA VAL A 118 -18.52 1.75 -3.91
C VAL A 118 -17.41 1.64 -4.95
N MET A 119 -17.20 0.46 -5.53
CA MET A 119 -16.22 0.28 -6.62
C MET A 119 -16.60 1.09 -7.86
N ILE A 120 -17.87 1.11 -8.27
CA ILE A 120 -18.33 1.90 -9.42
C ILE A 120 -18.07 3.40 -9.17
N VAL A 121 -18.38 3.91 -7.98
CA VAL A 121 -18.09 5.31 -7.61
C VAL A 121 -16.58 5.56 -7.62
N GLY A 122 -15.78 4.61 -7.11
CA GLY A 122 -14.31 4.70 -7.14
C GLY A 122 -13.77 4.79 -8.58
N THR A 123 -14.24 3.92 -9.47
CA THR A 123 -13.90 3.95 -10.91
C THR A 123 -14.24 5.28 -11.55
N LEU A 124 -15.46 5.80 -11.29
CA LEU A 124 -15.89 7.10 -11.82
C LEU A 124 -14.99 8.24 -11.29
N PHE A 125 -14.63 8.21 -10.02
CA PHE A 125 -13.76 9.24 -9.43
C PHE A 125 -12.34 9.20 -10.00
N ILE A 126 -11.74 8.02 -10.18
CA ILE A 126 -10.42 7.86 -10.81
C ILE A 126 -10.45 8.38 -12.25
N THR A 127 -11.45 7.95 -13.03
CA THR A 127 -11.58 8.37 -14.43
C THR A 127 -11.79 9.88 -14.54
N LEU A 128 -12.76 10.44 -13.82
CA LEU A 128 -13.04 11.88 -13.83
C LEU A 128 -11.82 12.69 -13.35
N ALA A 129 -11.10 12.20 -12.34
CA ALA A 129 -9.91 12.86 -11.85
C ALA A 129 -8.83 13.02 -12.94
N LEU A 130 -8.57 11.97 -13.70
CA LEU A 130 -7.59 11.98 -14.78
C LEU A 130 -8.10 12.80 -15.99
N GLU A 131 -9.37 12.65 -16.36
CA GLU A 131 -9.96 13.46 -17.43
C GLU A 131 -9.89 14.96 -17.11
N MET A 132 -10.26 15.36 -15.88
CA MET A 132 -10.23 16.75 -15.44
C MET A 132 -8.80 17.27 -15.28
N ALA A 133 -7.84 16.42 -14.89
CA ALA A 133 -6.42 16.79 -14.85
C ALA A 133 -5.89 17.17 -16.24
N GLY A 134 -6.44 16.59 -17.31
CA GLY A 134 -6.12 16.95 -18.68
C GLY A 134 -6.51 18.37 -19.09
N PHE A 135 -7.33 19.06 -18.29
CA PHE A 135 -7.70 20.48 -18.48
C PHE A 135 -7.03 21.42 -17.45
N ALA A 136 -6.11 20.89 -16.62
CA ALA A 136 -5.47 21.67 -15.59
C ALA A 136 -4.59 22.76 -16.21
N SER A 137 -4.85 24.01 -15.83
CA SER A 137 -4.06 25.20 -16.21
C SER A 137 -3.37 25.85 -15.02
N GLN A 138 -3.67 25.41 -13.80
CA GLN A 138 -3.09 25.89 -12.55
C GLN A 138 -2.79 24.72 -11.61
N ILE A 139 -1.79 24.86 -10.73
CA ILE A 139 -1.34 23.80 -9.83
C ILE A 139 -2.47 23.33 -8.89
N TRP A 140 -3.30 24.24 -8.38
CA TRP A 140 -4.40 23.87 -7.50
C TRP A 140 -5.48 23.00 -8.18
N HIS A 141 -5.62 23.06 -9.53
CA HIS A 141 -6.48 22.13 -10.25
C HIS A 141 -6.00 20.69 -10.06
N LEU A 142 -4.67 20.47 -10.07
CA LEU A 142 -4.06 19.15 -9.85
C LEU A 142 -4.24 18.69 -8.41
N TYR A 143 -4.22 19.59 -7.42
CA TYR A 143 -4.52 19.21 -6.03
C TYR A 143 -5.92 18.62 -5.88
N ILE A 144 -6.92 19.25 -6.51
CA ILE A 144 -8.30 18.77 -6.45
C ILE A 144 -8.48 17.49 -7.26
N THR A 145 -7.98 17.47 -8.50
CA THR A 145 -8.19 16.36 -9.42
C THR A 145 -7.34 15.17 -9.06
N GLN A 146 -6.02 15.28 -9.10
CA GLN A 146 -5.10 14.15 -8.85
C GLN A 146 -4.87 13.89 -7.35
N GLY A 147 -4.86 14.92 -6.52
CA GLY A 147 -4.67 14.75 -5.09
C GLY A 147 -5.93 14.19 -4.43
N ILE A 148 -7.02 14.94 -4.43
CA ILE A 148 -8.22 14.61 -3.65
C ILE A 148 -9.11 13.61 -4.39
N LEU A 149 -9.58 13.95 -5.59
CA LEU A 149 -10.59 13.14 -6.29
C LEU A 149 -10.04 11.76 -6.68
N PHE A 150 -8.83 11.72 -7.25
CA PHE A 150 -8.13 10.47 -7.54
C PHE A 150 -7.86 9.67 -6.25
N GLY A 151 -7.36 10.33 -5.19
CA GLY A 151 -7.04 9.67 -3.92
C GLY A 151 -8.26 9.01 -3.28
N VAL A 152 -9.41 9.70 -3.24
CA VAL A 152 -10.68 9.11 -2.74
C VAL A 152 -11.16 7.98 -3.63
N GLY A 153 -11.10 8.13 -4.96
CA GLY A 153 -11.45 7.07 -5.91
C GLY A 153 -10.60 5.82 -5.74
N ALA A 154 -9.28 6.00 -5.66
CA ALA A 154 -8.32 4.92 -5.43
C ALA A 154 -8.53 4.25 -4.06
N SER A 155 -8.88 5.01 -3.01
CA SER A 155 -9.27 4.46 -1.71
C SER A 155 -10.48 3.55 -1.80
N CYS A 156 -11.51 3.93 -2.57
CA CYS A 156 -12.71 3.11 -2.80
C CYS A 156 -12.36 1.78 -3.46
N MET A 157 -11.45 1.78 -4.42
CA MET A 157 -11.04 0.57 -5.13
C MET A 157 -10.11 -0.29 -4.27
N TYR A 158 -9.01 0.29 -3.77
CA TYR A 158 -7.97 -0.42 -3.03
C TYR A 158 -8.45 -0.99 -1.69
N GLY A 159 -9.09 -0.18 -0.84
CA GLY A 159 -9.59 -0.64 0.46
C GLY A 159 -10.59 -1.80 0.33
N THR A 160 -11.39 -1.75 -0.74
CA THR A 160 -12.36 -2.78 -1.06
C THR A 160 -11.71 -4.11 -1.45
N VAL A 161 -10.76 -4.11 -2.40
CA VAL A 161 -10.13 -5.35 -2.87
C VAL A 161 -9.25 -5.99 -1.80
N MET A 162 -8.57 -5.19 -0.96
CA MET A 162 -7.74 -5.70 0.13
C MET A 162 -8.55 -6.36 1.26
N SER A 163 -9.82 -5.99 1.43
CA SER A 163 -10.72 -6.60 2.41
C SER A 163 -11.44 -7.84 1.88
N VAL A 164 -11.61 -7.96 0.56
CA VAL A 164 -12.37 -9.04 -0.08
C VAL A 164 -11.48 -10.20 -0.51
N THR A 165 -10.32 -9.93 -1.09
CA THR A 165 -9.42 -10.99 -1.59
C THR A 165 -9.09 -12.08 -0.55
N PRO A 166 -8.81 -11.76 0.73
CA PRO A 166 -8.52 -12.79 1.74
C PRO A 166 -9.68 -13.73 2.06
N GLN A 167 -10.91 -13.39 1.67
CA GLN A 167 -12.11 -14.21 1.91
C GLN A 167 -12.14 -15.45 1.01
N TRP A 168 -11.41 -15.44 -0.10
CA TRP A 168 -11.40 -16.50 -1.11
C TRP A 168 -10.28 -17.51 -0.91
N PHE A 169 -9.34 -17.24 -0.01
CA PHE A 169 -8.16 -18.09 0.22
C PHE A 169 -7.92 -18.31 1.69
N THR A 170 -7.52 -19.53 2.04
CA THR A 170 -7.10 -19.94 3.39
C THR A 170 -5.63 -20.35 3.39
N LYS A 171 -5.26 -21.35 2.61
CA LYS A 171 -3.88 -21.91 2.51
C LYS A 171 -2.97 -21.04 1.64
N HIS A 172 -3.52 -20.47 0.52
CA HIS A 172 -2.77 -19.68 -0.46
C HIS A 172 -3.03 -18.17 -0.33
N ARG A 173 -3.40 -17.69 0.86
CA ARG A 173 -3.74 -16.28 1.11
C ARG A 173 -2.55 -15.34 0.86
N GLY A 174 -1.34 -15.76 1.23
CA GLY A 174 -0.11 -15.00 0.99
C GLY A 174 0.19 -14.89 -0.49
N VAL A 175 0.15 -15.99 -1.23
CA VAL A 175 0.36 -15.99 -2.70
C VAL A 175 -0.66 -15.11 -3.41
N ALA A 176 -1.96 -15.25 -3.08
CA ALA A 176 -3.02 -14.46 -3.69
C ALA A 176 -2.81 -12.95 -3.50
N LEU A 177 -2.51 -12.53 -2.27
CA LEU A 177 -2.23 -11.12 -1.96
C LEU A 177 -0.87 -10.65 -2.47
N GLY A 178 0.11 -11.55 -2.60
CA GLY A 178 1.38 -11.29 -3.27
C GLY A 178 1.18 -10.93 -4.75
N ILE A 179 0.37 -11.68 -5.47
CA ILE A 179 -0.01 -11.39 -6.86
C ILE A 179 -0.77 -10.06 -6.92
N VAL A 180 -1.78 -9.87 -6.07
CA VAL A 180 -2.52 -8.59 -6.03
C VAL A 180 -1.59 -7.42 -5.82
N ALA A 181 -0.79 -7.45 -4.76
CA ALA A 181 0.11 -6.35 -4.42
C ALA A 181 1.15 -6.07 -5.51
N SER A 182 1.64 -7.12 -6.22
CA SER A 182 2.62 -6.96 -7.29
C SER A 182 2.11 -6.10 -8.46
N GLY A 183 0.80 -5.95 -8.62
CA GLY A 183 0.20 -5.08 -9.63
C GLY A 183 0.68 -3.63 -9.56
N SER A 184 0.92 -3.09 -8.37
CA SER A 184 1.45 -1.73 -8.25
C SER A 184 2.91 -1.63 -8.73
N GLY A 185 3.74 -2.67 -8.56
CA GLY A 185 5.10 -2.73 -9.10
C GLY A 185 5.11 -2.74 -10.63
N ILE A 186 4.20 -3.54 -11.25
CA ILE A 186 4.03 -3.51 -12.72
C ILE A 186 3.51 -2.15 -13.17
N GLY A 187 2.54 -1.56 -12.46
CA GLY A 187 2.04 -0.23 -12.79
C GLY A 187 3.17 0.82 -12.76
N GLY A 188 3.97 0.82 -11.69
CA GLY A 188 5.13 1.70 -11.57
C GLY A 188 6.20 1.50 -12.65
N LEU A 189 6.33 0.30 -13.19
CA LEU A 189 7.25 -0.01 -14.27
C LEU A 189 6.67 0.36 -15.66
N VAL A 190 5.43 -0.01 -15.94
CA VAL A 190 4.84 0.06 -17.30
C VAL A 190 4.27 1.44 -17.62
N VAL A 191 3.64 2.10 -16.64
CA VAL A 191 2.98 3.39 -16.88
C VAL A 191 3.92 4.46 -17.44
N PRO A 192 5.18 4.64 -16.96
CA PRO A 192 6.11 5.61 -17.54
C PRO A 192 6.40 5.35 -19.03
N PHE A 193 6.57 4.08 -19.44
CA PHE A 193 6.81 3.72 -20.84
C PHE A 193 5.63 4.05 -21.76
N ILE A 194 4.41 4.11 -21.24
CA ILE A 194 3.22 4.53 -21.99
C ILE A 194 3.14 6.07 -22.03
N VAL A 195 3.37 6.70 -20.90
CA VAL A 195 3.12 8.13 -20.71
C VAL A 195 4.18 9.01 -21.36
N THR A 196 5.45 8.62 -21.29
CA THR A 196 6.55 9.42 -21.85
C THR A 196 6.38 9.66 -23.35
N PRO A 197 6.16 8.64 -24.23
CA PRO A 197 5.93 8.89 -25.65
C PRO A 197 4.60 9.59 -25.94
N LEU A 198 3.55 9.35 -25.14
CA LEU A 198 2.27 10.05 -25.29
C LEU A 198 2.42 11.53 -24.99
N ASN A 199 3.12 11.87 -23.91
CA ASN A 199 3.32 13.25 -23.51
C ASN A 199 4.14 14.04 -24.53
N SER A 200 5.18 13.43 -25.10
CA SER A 200 6.01 14.05 -26.14
C SER A 200 5.28 14.23 -27.47
N SER A 201 4.35 13.33 -27.83
CA SER A 201 3.66 13.35 -29.12
C SER A 201 2.31 14.08 -29.10
N LEU A 202 1.52 13.92 -28.04
CA LEU A 202 0.14 14.42 -27.95
C LEU A 202 -0.04 15.49 -26.86
N GLY A 203 0.97 15.73 -26.05
CA GLY A 203 0.93 16.66 -24.93
C GLY A 203 0.19 16.14 -23.71
N PRO A 204 0.24 16.90 -22.58
CA PRO A 204 -0.23 16.45 -21.28
C PRO A 204 -1.74 16.19 -21.22
N GLY A 205 -2.54 17.03 -21.86
CA GLY A 205 -3.99 16.89 -21.84
C GLY A 205 -4.49 15.55 -22.39
N TRP A 206 -3.95 15.10 -23.52
CA TRP A 206 -4.29 13.82 -24.11
C TRP A 206 -3.67 12.65 -23.35
N THR A 207 -2.48 12.82 -22.81
CA THR A 207 -1.82 11.80 -21.97
C THR A 207 -2.68 11.43 -20.76
N TYR A 208 -3.22 12.44 -20.06
CA TYR A 208 -4.15 12.20 -18.94
C TYR A 208 -5.43 11.49 -19.37
N ARG A 209 -6.03 11.90 -20.49
CA ARG A 209 -7.25 11.27 -21.01
C ARG A 209 -7.04 9.82 -21.38
N ILE A 210 -5.97 9.52 -22.13
CA ILE A 210 -5.63 8.14 -22.51
C ILE A 210 -5.40 7.29 -21.25
N LEU A 211 -4.69 7.82 -20.26
CA LEU A 211 -4.50 7.12 -18.99
C LEU A 211 -5.83 6.93 -18.25
N GLY A 212 -6.71 7.93 -18.26
CA GLY A 212 -8.07 7.83 -17.70
C GLY A 212 -8.87 6.69 -18.33
N PHE A 213 -8.83 6.55 -19.66
CA PHE A 213 -9.50 5.45 -20.37
C PHE A 213 -8.86 4.08 -20.07
N ILE A 214 -7.53 3.99 -19.94
CA ILE A 214 -6.84 2.76 -19.52
C ILE A 214 -7.29 2.35 -18.11
N CYS A 215 -7.31 3.31 -17.18
CA CYS A 215 -7.78 3.06 -15.81
C CYS A 215 -9.26 2.64 -15.80
N LEU A 216 -10.11 3.33 -16.56
CA LEU A 216 -11.53 2.98 -16.69
C LEU A 216 -11.71 1.53 -17.15
N PHE A 217 -10.98 1.11 -18.18
CA PHE A 217 -11.03 -0.26 -18.70
C PHE A 217 -10.61 -1.29 -17.66
N CYS A 218 -9.48 -1.07 -16.99
CA CYS A 218 -8.98 -1.96 -15.93
C CYS A 218 -9.95 -2.03 -14.73
N ASP A 219 -10.50 -0.90 -14.32
CA ASP A 219 -11.41 -0.82 -13.19
C ASP A 219 -12.79 -1.43 -13.50
N ILE A 220 -13.26 -1.36 -14.75
CA ILE A 220 -14.47 -2.09 -15.19
C ILE A 220 -14.23 -3.60 -15.07
N ILE A 221 -13.08 -4.12 -15.53
CA ILE A 221 -12.71 -5.53 -15.34
C ILE A 221 -12.74 -5.89 -13.86
N ALA A 222 -12.15 -5.03 -13.02
CA ALA A 222 -12.15 -5.25 -11.57
C ALA A 222 -13.57 -5.29 -10.98
N CYS A 223 -14.46 -4.37 -11.38
CA CYS A 223 -15.86 -4.34 -10.92
C CYS A 223 -16.65 -5.61 -11.32
N ILE A 224 -16.30 -6.22 -12.44
CA ILE A 224 -16.92 -7.48 -12.91
C ILE A 224 -16.35 -8.67 -12.13
N CYS A 225 -15.03 -8.74 -11.96
CA CYS A 225 -14.32 -9.88 -11.39
C CYS A 225 -14.42 -9.92 -9.86
N VAL A 226 -14.40 -8.77 -9.18
CA VAL A 226 -14.37 -8.71 -7.72
C VAL A 226 -15.76 -8.95 -7.14
N LYS A 227 -15.85 -9.99 -6.30
CA LYS A 227 -17.09 -10.42 -5.66
C LYS A 227 -16.83 -10.85 -4.23
N GLU A 228 -17.69 -10.43 -3.30
CA GLU A 228 -17.67 -10.94 -1.93
C GLU A 228 -18.04 -12.42 -1.91
N ARG A 229 -17.30 -13.21 -1.14
CA ARG A 229 -17.66 -14.61 -0.86
C ARG A 229 -18.75 -14.70 0.20
N VAL A 230 -18.59 -13.91 1.26
CA VAL A 230 -19.57 -13.82 2.34
C VAL A 230 -20.35 -12.53 2.16
N VAL A 231 -21.59 -12.65 1.71
CA VAL A 231 -22.48 -11.49 1.56
C VAL A 231 -22.80 -10.94 2.94
N ARG A 232 -22.24 -9.81 3.29
CA ARG A 232 -22.54 -9.12 4.52
C ARG A 232 -23.95 -8.54 4.49
N LYS A 233 -24.71 -8.68 5.58
CA LYS A 233 -25.96 -7.95 5.72
C LYS A 233 -25.63 -6.45 5.73
N LYS A 234 -26.33 -5.70 4.86
CA LYS A 234 -26.21 -4.24 4.81
C LYS A 234 -26.58 -3.64 6.15
N GLU A 235 -25.66 -2.94 6.77
CA GLU A 235 -25.86 -2.37 8.11
C GLU A 235 -26.33 -0.92 8.02
N LYS A 236 -27.50 -0.63 8.61
CA LYS A 236 -28.03 0.74 8.75
C LYS A 236 -27.58 1.40 10.07
N LYS A 237 -26.43 1.01 10.59
CA LYS A 237 -25.89 1.54 11.85
C LYS A 237 -25.10 2.84 11.59
N PRO A 238 -24.95 3.72 12.62
CA PRO A 238 -24.11 4.91 12.51
C PRO A 238 -22.62 4.52 12.36
N PHE A 239 -21.80 5.45 11.82
CA PHE A 239 -20.39 5.27 11.50
C PHE A 239 -19.59 4.58 12.62
N PHE A 240 -19.65 5.11 13.83
CA PHE A 240 -18.92 4.58 15.01
C PHE A 240 -19.37 3.19 15.48
N LYS A 241 -20.49 2.67 14.96
CA LYS A 241 -20.94 1.30 15.24
C LYS A 241 -20.55 0.34 14.09
N ILE A 242 -20.23 0.86 12.92
CA ILE A 242 -19.77 0.08 11.76
C ILE A 242 -18.26 -0.08 11.83
N ILE A 243 -17.54 0.99 12.12
CA ILE A 243 -16.08 0.94 12.32
C ILE A 243 -15.82 0.58 13.78
N ASP A 244 -15.33 -0.63 13.99
CA ASP A 244 -14.99 -1.11 15.34
C ASP A 244 -13.61 -0.58 15.77
N PHE A 245 -13.60 0.57 16.42
CA PHE A 245 -12.39 1.14 17.03
C PHE A 245 -11.81 0.26 18.15
N GLY A 246 -12.60 -0.69 18.69
CA GLY A 246 -12.15 -1.64 19.68
C GLY A 246 -11.02 -2.56 19.19
N VAL A 247 -10.83 -2.70 17.87
CA VAL A 247 -9.70 -3.44 17.31
C VAL A 247 -8.35 -2.83 17.70
N LEU A 248 -8.28 -1.52 17.94
CA LEU A 248 -7.06 -0.84 18.42
C LEU A 248 -6.70 -1.20 19.87
N ARG A 249 -7.62 -1.77 20.64
CA ARG A 249 -7.35 -2.29 22.00
C ARG A 249 -6.61 -3.64 21.94
N ASN A 250 -6.60 -4.31 20.78
CA ASN A 250 -5.77 -5.50 20.61
C ASN A 250 -4.30 -5.08 20.54
N ALA A 251 -3.56 -5.32 21.63
CA ALA A 251 -2.17 -4.89 21.77
C ALA A 251 -1.24 -5.49 20.71
N ASN A 252 -1.55 -6.68 20.16
CA ASN A 252 -0.76 -7.29 19.09
C ASN A 252 -1.01 -6.57 17.76
N PHE A 253 -2.26 -6.24 17.48
CA PHE A 253 -2.62 -5.49 16.27
C PHE A 253 -2.08 -4.05 16.31
N LEU A 254 -2.20 -3.38 17.46
CA LEU A 254 -1.62 -2.03 17.64
C LEU A 254 -0.10 -2.04 17.45
N LEU A 255 0.59 -3.03 18.04
CA LEU A 255 2.04 -3.19 17.86
C LEU A 255 2.41 -3.43 16.38
N PHE A 256 1.58 -4.20 15.65
CA PHE A 256 1.75 -4.41 14.21
C PHE A 256 1.58 -3.10 13.43
N ILE A 257 0.56 -2.28 13.74
CA ILE A 257 0.36 -0.97 13.10
C ILE A 257 1.59 -0.08 13.33
N ILE A 258 2.04 0.07 14.58
CA ILE A 258 3.19 0.93 14.91
C ILE A 258 4.47 0.46 14.19
N ALA A 259 4.72 -0.86 14.17
CA ALA A 259 5.86 -1.44 13.46
C ALA A 259 5.82 -1.10 11.97
N SER A 260 4.65 -1.11 11.42
CA SER A 260 4.35 -0.86 10.02
C SER A 260 4.52 0.59 9.64
N ASP A 261 3.93 1.49 10.42
CA ASP A 261 4.02 2.92 10.20
C ASP A 261 5.47 3.41 10.30
N ILE A 262 6.22 2.90 11.29
CA ILE A 262 7.64 3.21 11.42
C ILE A 262 8.45 2.71 10.20
N SER A 263 8.20 1.48 9.72
CA SER A 263 8.88 0.97 8.51
C SER A 263 8.55 1.80 7.28
N LEU A 264 7.28 2.22 7.14
CA LEU A 264 6.81 3.01 6.00
C LEU A 264 7.40 4.42 5.97
N LEU A 265 7.80 5.03 7.11
CA LEU A 265 8.54 6.29 7.11
C LEU A 265 9.82 6.21 6.27
N GLY A 266 10.51 5.06 6.29
CA GLY A 266 11.70 4.81 5.49
C GLY A 266 11.45 4.31 4.08
N TYR A 267 10.21 3.91 3.75
CA TYR A 267 9.90 3.22 2.48
C TYR A 267 10.12 4.11 1.26
N PHE A 268 9.60 5.34 1.29
CA PHE A 268 9.65 6.22 0.14
C PHE A 268 11.00 6.94 -0.03
N VAL A 269 11.80 7.04 1.02
CA VAL A 269 13.05 7.82 1.03
C VAL A 269 14.03 7.40 -0.08
N PRO A 270 14.37 6.10 -0.27
CA PRO A 270 15.25 5.71 -1.37
C PRO A 270 14.65 6.00 -2.76
N PHE A 271 13.35 5.79 -2.94
CA PHE A 271 12.72 6.07 -4.23
C PHE A 271 12.83 7.55 -4.63
N PHE A 272 12.76 8.47 -3.67
CA PHE A 272 12.85 9.91 -3.94
C PHE A 272 14.30 10.39 -4.12
N PHE A 273 15.22 9.90 -3.27
CA PHE A 273 16.55 10.51 -3.17
C PHE A 273 17.66 9.71 -3.87
N LEU A 274 17.39 8.48 -4.33
CA LEU A 274 18.37 7.66 -5.03
C LEU A 274 18.81 8.28 -6.37
N PRO A 275 17.91 8.83 -7.23
CA PRO A 275 18.31 9.52 -8.45
C PRO A 275 19.15 10.77 -8.16
N ALA A 276 18.69 11.61 -7.23
CA ALA A 276 19.43 12.81 -6.83
C ALA A 276 20.83 12.48 -6.27
N TYR A 277 20.95 11.38 -5.53
CA TYR A 277 22.23 10.88 -5.07
C TYR A 277 23.12 10.37 -6.21
N ALA A 278 22.53 9.69 -7.21
CA ALA A 278 23.25 9.27 -8.41
C ALA A 278 23.83 10.49 -9.18
N THR A 279 23.01 11.53 -9.39
CA THR A 279 23.46 12.80 -10.00
C THR A 279 24.57 13.48 -9.17
N TYR A 280 24.45 13.48 -7.84
CA TYR A 280 25.49 13.98 -6.94
C TYR A 280 26.82 13.24 -7.09
N LEU A 281 26.80 11.96 -7.38
CA LEU A 281 28.00 11.14 -7.68
C LEU A 281 28.52 11.35 -9.12
N GLY A 282 27.91 12.22 -9.93
CA GLY A 282 28.30 12.49 -11.30
C GLY A 282 27.80 11.44 -12.31
N LEU A 283 26.82 10.60 -11.91
CA LEU A 283 26.19 9.66 -12.83
C LEU A 283 25.17 10.37 -13.74
N SER A 284 24.92 9.80 -14.91
CA SER A 284 23.93 10.35 -15.84
C SER A 284 22.48 10.14 -15.35
N ASP A 285 21.57 11.01 -15.80
CA ASP A 285 20.12 10.89 -15.48
C ASP A 285 19.56 9.53 -15.94
N ALA A 286 20.02 9.01 -17.06
CA ALA A 286 19.65 7.68 -17.55
C ALA A 286 20.08 6.56 -16.57
N GLN A 287 21.23 6.72 -15.90
CA GLN A 287 21.67 5.79 -14.87
C GLN A 287 20.84 5.92 -13.60
N GLY A 288 20.52 7.16 -13.15
CA GLY A 288 19.61 7.41 -12.04
C GLY A 288 18.25 6.76 -12.25
N SER A 289 17.67 6.94 -13.42
CA SER A 289 16.40 6.37 -13.83
C SER A 289 16.42 4.85 -13.87
N SER A 290 17.50 4.25 -14.36
CA SER A 290 17.66 2.80 -14.41
C SER A 290 17.69 2.16 -13.02
N LEU A 291 18.26 2.84 -12.00
CA LEU A 291 18.22 2.38 -10.61
C LEU A 291 16.77 2.25 -10.08
N ILE A 292 15.93 3.23 -10.38
CA ILE A 292 14.53 3.22 -9.96
C ILE A 292 13.72 2.17 -10.72
N ALA A 293 13.96 2.02 -12.02
CA ALA A 293 13.30 0.99 -12.83
C ALA A 293 13.62 -0.42 -12.29
N VAL A 294 14.89 -0.70 -11.97
CA VAL A 294 15.32 -1.97 -11.37
C VAL A 294 14.72 -2.14 -9.97
N CYS A 295 14.70 -1.08 -9.14
CA CYS A 295 14.08 -1.12 -7.82
C CYS A 295 12.59 -1.48 -7.91
N SER A 296 11.85 -0.90 -8.86
CA SER A 296 10.43 -1.18 -9.11
C SER A 296 10.20 -2.60 -9.65
N ALA A 297 11.04 -3.06 -10.57
CA ALA A 297 10.98 -4.43 -11.07
C ALA A 297 11.25 -5.46 -9.96
N MET A 298 12.25 -5.20 -9.11
CA MET A 298 12.55 -6.06 -7.97
C MET A 298 11.47 -5.99 -6.88
N ASN A 299 10.79 -4.85 -6.72
CA ASN A 299 9.63 -4.72 -5.83
C ASN A 299 8.48 -5.62 -6.29
N PHE A 300 8.22 -5.71 -7.60
CA PHE A 300 7.28 -6.68 -8.16
C PHE A 300 7.65 -8.12 -7.78
N VAL A 301 8.89 -8.54 -8.05
CA VAL A 301 9.38 -9.89 -7.74
C VAL A 301 9.34 -10.16 -6.24
N GLY A 302 9.75 -9.19 -5.42
CA GLY A 302 9.79 -9.28 -3.97
C GLY A 302 8.41 -9.48 -3.34
N ARG A 303 7.38 -8.83 -3.86
CA ARG A 303 5.99 -9.00 -3.41
C ARG A 303 5.45 -10.40 -3.69
N LEU A 304 5.76 -10.97 -4.86
CA LEU A 304 5.43 -12.36 -5.15
C LEU A 304 6.16 -13.33 -4.21
N ALA A 305 7.47 -13.12 -4.03
CA ALA A 305 8.29 -13.94 -3.13
C ALA A 305 7.82 -13.85 -1.67
N ALA A 306 7.46 -12.64 -1.20
CA ALA A 306 6.93 -12.43 0.15
C ALA A 306 5.61 -13.18 0.37
N GLY A 307 4.72 -13.18 -0.64
CA GLY A 307 3.47 -13.94 -0.60
C GLY A 307 3.69 -15.44 -0.50
N VAL A 308 4.59 -15.99 -1.34
CA VAL A 308 4.93 -17.42 -1.32
C VAL A 308 5.60 -17.82 0.00
N LEU A 309 6.54 -16.99 0.49
CA LEU A 309 7.23 -17.28 1.75
C LEU A 309 6.26 -17.20 2.95
N ALA A 310 5.29 -16.28 2.91
CA ALA A 310 4.30 -16.14 3.97
C ALA A 310 3.44 -17.41 4.16
N ASP A 311 3.05 -18.06 3.07
CA ASP A 311 2.28 -19.30 3.17
C ASP A 311 3.13 -20.49 3.61
N ARG A 312 4.46 -20.47 3.38
CA ARG A 312 5.40 -21.54 3.76
C ARG A 312 5.99 -21.38 5.15
N ALA A 313 6.53 -20.20 5.47
CA ALA A 313 7.29 -19.93 6.70
C ALA A 313 6.49 -19.19 7.79
N GLY A 314 5.26 -18.75 7.45
CA GLY A 314 4.43 -17.90 8.31
C GLY A 314 4.51 -16.42 7.93
N ARG A 315 3.42 -15.70 8.17
CA ARG A 315 3.20 -14.34 7.66
C ARG A 315 4.11 -13.32 8.35
N ILE A 316 4.21 -13.40 9.68
CA ILE A 316 5.04 -12.49 10.48
C ILE A 316 6.52 -12.81 10.26
N ASN A 317 6.91 -14.10 10.22
CA ASN A 317 8.29 -14.52 9.96
C ASN A 317 8.79 -14.01 8.61
N SER A 318 7.95 -14.15 7.57
CA SER A 318 8.28 -13.64 6.24
C SER A 318 8.45 -12.12 6.25
N ASN A 319 7.55 -11.40 6.91
CA ASN A 319 7.68 -9.94 6.99
C ASN A 319 8.97 -9.51 7.71
N ILE A 320 9.34 -10.18 8.83
CA ILE A 320 10.62 -9.95 9.53
C ILE A 320 11.80 -10.20 8.59
N THR A 321 11.80 -11.29 7.83
CA THR A 321 12.90 -11.62 6.91
C THR A 321 13.10 -10.53 5.86
N PHE A 322 12.03 -10.08 5.22
CA PHE A 322 12.11 -9.05 4.19
C PHE A 322 12.47 -7.67 4.75
N THR A 323 11.89 -7.28 5.90
CA THR A 323 12.21 -6.00 6.55
C THR A 323 13.65 -5.97 7.06
N LEU A 324 14.17 -7.10 7.56
CA LEU A 324 15.58 -7.23 7.94
C LEU A 324 16.50 -7.10 6.72
N LEU A 325 16.16 -7.75 5.60
CA LEU A 325 16.92 -7.62 4.34
C LEU A 325 16.95 -6.18 3.87
N THR A 326 15.82 -5.48 3.95
CA THR A 326 15.73 -4.05 3.61
C THR A 326 16.58 -3.18 4.55
N THR A 327 16.55 -3.48 5.85
CA THR A 327 17.40 -2.80 6.86
C THR A 327 18.88 -2.96 6.53
N ILE A 328 19.32 -4.19 6.24
CA ILE A 328 20.71 -4.50 5.87
C ILE A 328 21.08 -3.75 4.59
N SER A 329 20.20 -3.70 3.60
CA SER A 329 20.49 -2.98 2.35
C SER A 329 20.71 -1.48 2.56
N CYS A 330 19.92 -0.84 3.43
CA CYS A 330 20.08 0.58 3.73
C CYS A 330 21.39 0.88 4.46
N PHE A 331 21.72 0.10 5.51
CA PHE A 331 22.91 0.38 6.33
C PHE A 331 24.22 -0.05 5.66
N PHE A 332 24.24 -1.20 4.99
CA PHE A 332 25.49 -1.79 4.50
C PHE A 332 25.71 -1.61 2.99
N ILE A 333 24.63 -1.53 2.20
CA ILE A 333 24.81 -1.34 0.76
C ILE A 333 24.71 0.16 0.42
N TRP A 334 23.59 0.82 0.75
CA TRP A 334 23.39 2.23 0.36
C TRP A 334 24.40 3.18 1.03
N THR A 335 24.73 2.95 2.29
CA THR A 335 25.67 3.80 3.01
C THR A 335 27.07 3.80 2.36
N PHE A 336 27.50 2.65 1.82
CA PHE A 336 28.81 2.49 1.20
C PHE A 336 28.76 2.45 -0.33
N ALA A 337 27.63 2.80 -0.94
CA ALA A 337 27.49 2.86 -2.39
C ALA A 337 27.97 4.21 -2.92
N PHE A 338 29.12 4.24 -3.60
CA PHE A 338 29.73 5.43 -4.19
C PHE A 338 29.89 5.31 -5.72
N ASP A 339 29.44 4.23 -6.33
CA ASP A 339 29.49 3.97 -7.76
C ASP A 339 28.17 3.36 -8.27
N TYR A 340 28.00 3.38 -9.58
CA TYR A 340 26.78 2.87 -10.21
C TYR A 340 26.48 1.41 -9.88
N ASN A 341 27.49 0.54 -9.86
CA ASN A 341 27.30 -0.89 -9.63
C ASN A 341 26.83 -1.19 -8.21
N SER A 342 27.40 -0.51 -7.21
CA SER A 342 26.96 -0.67 -5.81
C SER A 342 25.56 -0.08 -5.58
N LEU A 343 25.20 1.03 -6.25
CA LEU A 343 23.85 1.57 -6.23
C LEU A 343 22.85 0.62 -6.91
N MET A 344 23.26 -0.04 -8.00
CA MET A 344 22.44 -1.07 -8.65
C MET A 344 22.22 -2.26 -7.72
N GLY A 345 23.26 -2.71 -7.02
CA GLY A 345 23.14 -3.73 -5.98
C GLY A 345 22.16 -3.34 -4.86
N PHE A 346 22.22 -2.08 -4.42
CA PHE A 346 21.24 -1.55 -3.47
C PHE A 346 19.81 -1.56 -4.05
N ALA A 347 19.62 -1.08 -5.27
CA ALA A 347 18.31 -1.04 -5.93
C ALA A 347 17.67 -2.44 -6.06
N VAL A 348 18.48 -3.46 -6.34
CA VAL A 348 18.04 -4.86 -6.41
C VAL A 348 17.60 -5.35 -5.03
N VAL A 349 18.43 -5.22 -3.99
CA VAL A 349 18.16 -5.79 -2.67
C VAL A 349 17.06 -5.02 -1.93
N PHE A 350 17.11 -3.69 -1.97
CA PHE A 350 16.09 -2.83 -1.38
C PHE A 350 14.74 -3.04 -2.07
N GLY A 351 14.71 -2.98 -3.40
CA GLY A 351 13.49 -3.20 -4.19
C GLY A 351 12.84 -4.54 -3.84
N PHE A 352 13.64 -5.62 -3.78
CA PHE A 352 13.14 -6.95 -3.43
C PHE A 352 12.55 -7.01 -2.02
N GLY A 353 13.12 -6.32 -1.04
CA GLY A 353 12.71 -6.38 0.37
C GLY A 353 11.54 -5.45 0.72
N CYS A 354 11.53 -4.22 0.21
CA CYS A 354 10.70 -3.14 0.72
C CYS A 354 9.19 -3.33 0.51
N GLY A 355 8.77 -4.11 -0.51
CA GLY A 355 7.35 -4.33 -0.84
C GLY A 355 6.61 -5.32 0.04
N SER A 356 7.30 -6.05 0.91
CA SER A 356 6.72 -7.13 1.73
C SER A 356 5.63 -6.65 2.68
N TYR A 357 5.82 -5.48 3.27
CA TYR A 357 4.86 -4.93 4.21
C TYR A 357 3.48 -4.73 3.58
N VAL A 358 3.41 -4.05 2.42
CA VAL A 358 2.15 -3.82 1.70
C VAL A 358 1.47 -5.13 1.32
N THR A 359 2.26 -6.14 0.93
CA THR A 359 1.77 -7.48 0.59
C THR A 359 1.17 -8.19 1.80
N LEU A 360 1.84 -8.11 2.96
CA LEU A 360 1.50 -8.91 4.13
C LEU A 360 0.59 -8.22 5.14
N MET A 361 0.29 -6.92 4.97
CA MET A 361 -0.55 -6.19 5.92
C MET A 361 -1.96 -6.81 6.07
N SER A 362 -2.59 -7.21 4.97
CA SER A 362 -3.91 -7.82 5.01
C SER A 362 -3.89 -9.24 5.59
N PRO A 363 -2.99 -10.17 5.19
CA PRO A 363 -2.95 -11.51 5.77
C PRO A 363 -2.49 -11.52 7.24
N ILE A 364 -1.62 -10.62 7.67
CA ILE A 364 -1.23 -10.48 9.08
C ILE A 364 -2.41 -9.93 9.90
N SER A 365 -3.07 -8.89 9.42
CA SER A 365 -4.27 -8.34 10.08
C SER A 365 -5.37 -9.38 10.23
N ALA A 366 -5.58 -10.23 9.20
CA ALA A 366 -6.53 -11.34 9.26
C ALA A 366 -6.16 -12.39 10.33
N SER A 367 -4.84 -12.65 10.52
CA SER A 367 -4.38 -13.57 11.57
C SER A 367 -4.58 -13.00 12.98
N LEU A 368 -4.39 -11.69 13.16
CA LEU A 368 -4.46 -11.03 14.47
C LEU A 368 -5.90 -10.71 14.92
N LEU A 369 -6.78 -10.38 13.97
CA LEU A 369 -8.14 -9.90 14.26
C LEU A 369 -9.24 -10.90 13.90
N GLY A 370 -8.93 -11.91 13.09
CA GLY A 370 -9.95 -12.77 12.46
C GLY A 370 -10.67 -12.07 11.30
N MET A 371 -11.44 -12.85 10.53
CA MET A 371 -12.11 -12.34 9.31
C MET A 371 -13.26 -11.38 9.59
N GLU A 372 -13.91 -11.50 10.74
CA GLU A 372 -15.04 -10.62 11.11
C GLU A 372 -14.61 -9.16 11.32
N LYS A 373 -13.46 -8.95 11.98
CA LYS A 373 -12.93 -7.61 12.31
C LYS A 373 -11.93 -7.11 11.28
N LEU A 374 -11.57 -7.92 10.28
CA LEU A 374 -10.54 -7.60 9.29
C LEU A 374 -10.81 -6.28 8.57
N ALA A 375 -12.05 -6.05 8.12
CA ALA A 375 -12.38 -4.86 7.34
C ALA A 375 -12.25 -3.56 8.16
N SER A 376 -12.72 -3.58 9.43
CA SER A 376 -12.50 -2.44 10.34
C SER A 376 -11.02 -2.27 10.68
N GLY A 377 -10.31 -3.37 10.93
CA GLY A 377 -8.87 -3.34 11.22
C GLY A 377 -8.06 -2.77 10.05
N LEU A 378 -8.28 -3.27 8.84
CA LEU A 378 -7.58 -2.76 7.64
C LEU A 378 -7.89 -1.30 7.38
N SER A 379 -9.15 -0.87 7.54
CA SER A 379 -9.50 0.53 7.31
C SER A 379 -8.80 1.48 8.30
N LEU A 380 -8.67 1.07 9.57
CA LEU A 380 -7.95 1.86 10.58
C LEU A 380 -6.43 1.81 10.39
N LEU A 381 -5.88 0.65 10.02
CA LEU A 381 -4.46 0.52 9.67
C LEU A 381 -4.11 1.43 8.49
N MET A 382 -4.90 1.39 7.41
CA MET A 382 -4.70 2.28 6.27
C MET A 382 -4.83 3.74 6.65
N PHE A 383 -5.80 4.10 7.50
CA PHE A 383 -5.95 5.46 7.98
C PHE A 383 -4.69 5.95 8.71
N LEU A 384 -4.07 5.11 9.53
CA LEU A 384 -2.84 5.46 10.22
C LEU A 384 -1.64 5.51 9.27
N ASN A 385 -1.63 4.69 8.22
CA ASN A 385 -0.60 4.73 7.16
C ASN A 385 -0.54 6.07 6.38
N MET A 386 -1.46 7.01 6.59
CA MET A 386 -1.35 8.35 5.99
C MET A 386 -0.21 9.16 6.62
N PHE A 387 0.15 8.92 7.88
CA PHE A 387 1.22 9.67 8.56
C PHE A 387 2.63 9.34 8.04
N PRO A 388 3.00 8.06 7.80
CA PRO A 388 4.28 7.71 7.23
C PRO A 388 4.58 8.30 5.84
N VAL A 389 3.58 8.74 5.10
CA VAL A 389 3.76 9.41 3.80
C VAL A 389 4.68 10.63 3.92
N PHE A 390 4.66 11.31 5.07
CA PHE A 390 5.54 12.46 5.36
C PHE A 390 6.99 12.11 5.71
N GLY A 391 7.36 10.82 5.66
CA GLY A 391 8.74 10.37 5.96
C GLY A 391 9.80 11.03 5.08
N THR A 392 9.51 11.27 3.80
CA THR A 392 10.39 12.01 2.88
C THR A 392 10.59 13.46 3.32
N ASN A 393 9.53 14.14 3.75
CA ASN A 393 9.60 15.52 4.24
C ASN A 393 10.40 15.62 5.54
N ILE A 394 10.20 14.65 6.47
CA ILE A 394 10.95 14.57 7.72
C ILE A 394 12.43 14.35 7.43
N SER A 395 12.77 13.40 6.55
CA SER A 395 14.15 13.13 6.19
C SER A 395 14.84 14.31 5.51
N SER A 396 14.11 15.06 4.66
CA SER A 396 14.61 16.29 4.04
C SER A 396 14.87 17.40 5.07
N ALA A 397 13.99 17.57 6.05
CA ALA A 397 14.19 18.54 7.13
C ALA A 397 15.40 18.20 7.99
N ILE A 398 15.64 16.90 8.25
CA ILE A 398 16.84 16.44 8.97
C ILE A 398 18.10 16.72 8.14
N GLU A 399 18.11 16.42 6.84
CA GLU A 399 19.25 16.66 5.94
C GLU A 399 19.60 18.15 5.89
N ALA A 400 18.60 19.03 5.81
CA ALA A 400 18.81 20.47 5.82
C ALA A 400 19.41 21.00 7.12
N GLY A 401 19.20 20.32 8.25
CA GLY A 401 19.75 20.67 9.56
C GLY A 401 21.12 20.08 9.86
N VAL A 402 21.54 19.02 9.16
CA VAL A 402 22.78 18.26 9.40
C VAL A 402 23.68 18.34 8.17
N SER A 403 24.51 19.37 8.08
CA SER A 403 25.29 19.71 6.88
C SER A 403 26.62 18.96 6.70
N SER A 404 26.97 17.99 7.54
CA SER A 404 28.33 17.42 7.57
C SER A 404 28.66 16.45 6.42
N GLN A 405 27.69 15.71 5.92
CA GLN A 405 27.85 14.77 4.79
C GLN A 405 26.55 14.68 3.97
N PRO A 406 26.54 15.18 2.74
CA PRO A 406 25.35 15.15 1.89
C PRO A 406 24.79 13.74 1.72
N PHE A 407 23.46 13.62 1.76
CA PHE A 407 22.68 12.37 1.62
C PHE A 407 22.84 11.32 2.73
N LEU A 408 23.74 11.51 3.72
CA LEU A 408 23.93 10.53 4.80
C LEU A 408 22.67 10.42 5.67
N SER A 409 22.01 11.55 5.96
CA SER A 409 20.80 11.57 6.77
C SER A 409 19.67 10.76 6.15
N TYR A 410 19.48 10.80 4.83
CA TYR A 410 18.48 9.99 4.13
C TYR A 410 18.74 8.48 4.29
N LYS A 411 20.01 8.07 4.13
CA LYS A 411 20.46 6.67 4.24
C LYS A 411 20.20 6.14 5.65
N LEU A 412 20.63 6.91 6.66
CA LEU A 412 20.48 6.53 8.07
C LEU A 412 19.02 6.57 8.51
N PHE A 413 18.26 7.61 8.13
CA PHE A 413 16.84 7.72 8.47
C PHE A 413 16.05 6.51 7.95
N SER A 414 16.24 6.15 6.67
CA SER A 414 15.58 4.99 6.08
C SER A 414 16.02 3.70 6.80
N GLY A 415 17.32 3.50 7.02
CA GLY A 415 17.85 2.32 7.71
C GLY A 415 17.34 2.19 9.15
N VAL A 416 17.29 3.29 9.92
CA VAL A 416 16.78 3.30 11.30
C VAL A 416 15.27 3.01 11.33
N ALA A 417 14.49 3.60 10.43
CA ALA A 417 13.05 3.34 10.34
C ALA A 417 12.77 1.85 10.07
N TRP A 418 13.45 1.23 9.11
CA TRP A 418 13.32 -0.19 8.83
C TRP A 418 13.81 -1.07 9.99
N LEU A 419 14.91 -0.71 10.66
CA LEU A 419 15.42 -1.43 11.83
C LEU A 419 14.42 -1.42 12.99
N LEU A 420 13.90 -0.25 13.35
CA LEU A 420 12.92 -0.11 14.43
C LEU A 420 11.64 -0.89 14.13
N GLY A 421 11.14 -0.80 12.90
CA GLY A 421 10.00 -1.59 12.47
C GLY A 421 10.27 -3.10 12.56
N THR A 422 11.44 -3.56 12.12
CA THR A 422 11.85 -4.97 12.23
C THR A 422 11.92 -5.43 13.69
N LEU A 423 12.50 -4.63 14.58
CA LEU A 423 12.58 -4.96 16.01
C LEU A 423 11.19 -5.08 16.64
N LEU A 424 10.26 -4.19 16.31
CA LEU A 424 8.88 -4.26 16.78
C LEU A 424 8.14 -5.51 16.24
N LEU A 425 8.39 -5.91 14.99
CA LEU A 425 7.86 -7.16 14.43
C LEU A 425 8.45 -8.40 15.15
N VAL A 426 9.73 -8.39 15.52
CA VAL A 426 10.35 -9.44 16.33
C VAL A 426 9.71 -9.51 17.73
N ILE A 427 9.50 -8.35 18.37
CA ILE A 427 8.78 -8.29 19.66
C ILE A 427 7.37 -8.86 19.51
N LEU A 428 6.65 -8.50 18.46
CA LEU A 428 5.33 -9.03 18.15
C LEU A 428 5.37 -10.58 18.01
N LYS A 429 6.35 -11.09 17.26
CA LYS A 429 6.54 -12.52 17.06
C LYS A 429 6.76 -13.24 18.39
N ILE A 430 7.68 -12.75 19.22
CA ILE A 430 7.99 -13.33 20.54
C ILE A 430 6.77 -13.32 21.45
N LYS A 431 5.97 -12.24 21.40
CA LYS A 431 4.75 -12.11 22.20
C LYS A 431 3.67 -13.11 21.80
N ILE A 432 3.55 -13.44 20.50
CA ILE A 432 2.56 -14.40 20.00
C ILE A 432 3.09 -15.84 20.20
N ASN A 433 4.33 -16.09 19.84
CA ASN A 433 4.96 -17.40 19.99
C ASN A 433 6.46 -17.25 20.17
N ARG A 434 6.97 -17.76 21.30
CA ARG A 434 8.40 -17.69 21.63
C ARG A 434 9.30 -18.59 20.77
N ASN A 435 8.73 -19.61 20.12
CA ASN A 435 9.50 -20.46 19.21
C ASN A 435 9.79 -19.68 17.89
N PRO A 436 11.07 -19.39 17.57
CA PRO A 436 11.43 -18.60 16.38
C PRO A 436 11.02 -19.27 15.06
N PHE A 437 10.98 -20.60 15.02
CA PHE A 437 10.62 -21.38 13.82
C PHE A 437 9.13 -21.71 13.71
N ALA A 438 8.32 -21.39 14.72
CA ALA A 438 6.89 -21.62 14.62
C ALA A 438 6.27 -20.71 13.55
N LYS A 439 5.41 -21.28 12.70
CA LYS A 439 4.62 -20.50 11.73
C LYS A 439 3.65 -19.58 12.47
N VAL A 440 3.75 -18.30 12.24
CA VAL A 440 2.87 -17.26 12.78
C VAL A 440 2.49 -16.28 11.69
#